data_9890d48c302c3e532458bb574e91ac6e
#
_entry.id   9890d48c302c3e532458bb574e91ac6e
#
_cell.length_a   1.000
_cell.length_b   1.000
_cell.length_c   1.000
_cell.angle_alpha   90.00
_cell.angle_beta   90.00
_cell.angle_gamma   90.00
#
_symmetry.space_group_name_H-M   'P 1'
#
loop_
_entity.id
_entity.type
_entity.pdbx_description
1 polymer ?
#
loop_
_entity_poly.entity_id
_entity_poly.type
_entity_poly.pdbx_seq_one_letter_code
_entity_poly.pdbx_strand_id
1 'polypeptide(L)'
;MTQRAPLKRPNAVYRNFDEVKVDDYLTDVFTEEAVHFIQKNQHRPFFLFLSHITPHTPLQTIEKYSRRYEHLSDKRARIYASMVASLDDSVGRIVKELESLGLSENTLIVFASDNGCAGYIEGACSNAPYSGFKRYHQEGGIRIPLIMSWDNFLPRGQTYKQPVITLDLYSTFVAAAGHAGFSTIDSVNLIPFVKEEVNSSPHKYLYWRSGPPYAIRDERWKLMRYSVAPYTARDLGNDGRLTPPKGGWPHELSSEKITLLYDLKADPSEQNNLADSHPEVVKRLTTEYETWASSLAKPMIPAIRSTLADIDGTTVQLIF
;
A
#
# COMPACT_ATOMS: atom_id res chain seq x y z
N MET A 1 -26.45 15.74 -13.58
CA MET A 1 -25.08 15.18 -13.54
C MET A 1 -24.28 15.86 -14.64
N THR A 2 -23.42 16.80 -14.30
CA THR A 2 -22.54 17.47 -15.26
C THR A 2 -21.47 16.47 -15.68
N GLN A 3 -21.43 16.08 -16.94
CA GLN A 3 -20.34 15.31 -17.51
C GLN A 3 -19.03 16.10 -17.30
N ARG A 4 -18.13 15.55 -16.51
CA ARG A 4 -16.77 16.10 -16.35
C ARG A 4 -16.05 15.99 -17.69
N ALA A 5 -15.53 17.11 -18.20
CA ALA A 5 -14.64 17.08 -19.35
C ALA A 5 -13.42 16.18 -19.00
N PRO A 6 -12.97 15.30 -19.91
CA PRO A 6 -11.80 14.49 -19.65
C PRO A 6 -10.58 15.38 -19.43
N LEU A 7 -9.72 15.01 -18.45
CA LEU A 7 -8.47 15.70 -18.19
C LEU A 7 -7.63 15.74 -19.47
N LYS A 8 -7.25 16.93 -19.92
CA LYS A 8 -6.62 17.14 -21.24
C LYS A 8 -5.18 16.62 -21.31
N ARG A 9 -4.49 16.47 -20.14
CA ARG A 9 -3.09 16.01 -20.06
C ARG A 9 -2.90 15.07 -18.89
N PRO A 10 -2.37 13.85 -19.08
CA PRO A 10 -2.28 12.84 -18.02
C PRO A 10 -1.29 13.18 -16.90
N ASN A 11 -0.33 14.08 -17.12
CA ASN A 11 0.72 14.45 -16.15
C ASN A 11 0.61 15.90 -15.69
N ALA A 12 -0.54 16.56 -15.92
CA ALA A 12 -0.75 17.92 -15.47
C ALA A 12 -1.24 17.96 -14.01
N VAL A 13 -0.91 19.04 -13.31
CA VAL A 13 -1.44 19.32 -11.98
C VAL A 13 -2.74 20.11 -12.13
N TYR A 14 -3.73 19.75 -11.33
CA TYR A 14 -5.04 20.40 -11.37
C TYR A 14 -5.40 20.94 -9.99
N ARG A 15 -5.91 22.17 -9.96
CA ARG A 15 -6.62 22.71 -8.80
C ARG A 15 -8.11 22.67 -9.10
N ASN A 16 -8.85 21.79 -8.41
CA ASN A 16 -10.24 21.44 -8.76
C ASN A 16 -10.31 20.88 -10.20
N PHE A 17 -10.73 21.69 -11.16
CA PHE A 17 -10.90 21.31 -12.58
C PHE A 17 -9.97 22.08 -13.53
N ASP A 18 -9.22 23.04 -13.00
CA ASP A 18 -8.35 23.91 -13.78
C ASP A 18 -6.91 23.38 -13.76
N GLU A 19 -6.31 23.27 -14.94
CA GLU A 19 -4.88 22.95 -15.05
C GLU A 19 -4.07 24.13 -14.51
N VAL A 20 -3.15 23.84 -13.60
CA VAL A 20 -2.26 24.82 -13.01
C VAL A 20 -0.81 24.52 -13.36
N LYS A 21 -0.04 25.55 -13.68
CA LYS A 21 1.40 25.44 -13.84
C LYS A 21 2.04 25.42 -12.46
N VAL A 22 2.88 24.43 -12.21
CA VAL A 22 3.67 24.32 -10.98
C VAL A 22 5.12 24.27 -11.38
N ASP A 23 5.89 25.25 -10.95
CA ASP A 23 7.31 25.37 -11.22
C ASP A 23 8.16 24.91 -10.02
N ASP A 24 7.54 24.71 -8.84
CA ASP A 24 8.18 24.28 -7.61
C ASP A 24 8.12 22.76 -7.40
N TYR A 25 8.84 22.29 -6.38
CA TYR A 25 8.89 20.88 -6.03
C TYR A 25 7.53 20.40 -5.47
N LEU A 26 6.89 19.44 -6.13
CA LEU A 26 5.51 19.05 -5.85
C LEU A 26 5.24 18.64 -4.41
N THR A 27 6.20 18.00 -3.73
CA THR A 27 6.03 17.65 -2.31
C THR A 27 5.87 18.89 -1.45
N ASP A 28 6.66 19.93 -1.70
CA ASP A 28 6.57 21.21 -0.98
C ASP A 28 5.24 21.91 -1.31
N VAL A 29 4.84 21.94 -2.59
CA VAL A 29 3.58 22.55 -3.04
C VAL A 29 2.36 21.89 -2.39
N PHE A 30 2.31 20.54 -2.38
CA PHE A 30 1.21 19.83 -1.74
C PHE A 30 1.18 20.03 -0.22
N THR A 31 2.35 20.19 0.39
CA THR A 31 2.46 20.53 1.81
C THR A 31 1.89 21.92 2.12
N GLU A 32 2.23 22.91 1.29
CA GLU A 32 1.68 24.28 1.43
C GLU A 32 0.14 24.29 1.28
N GLU A 33 -0.38 23.59 0.28
CA GLU A 33 -1.83 23.48 0.08
C GLU A 33 -2.53 22.80 1.27
N ALA A 34 -1.89 21.76 1.85
CA ALA A 34 -2.39 21.09 3.04
C ALA A 34 -2.41 22.03 4.27
N VAL A 35 -1.34 22.78 4.49
CA VAL A 35 -1.26 23.78 5.56
C VAL A 35 -2.33 24.84 5.39
N HIS A 36 -2.46 25.44 4.19
CA HIS A 36 -3.52 26.40 3.90
C HIS A 36 -4.92 25.83 4.12
N PHE A 37 -5.13 24.56 3.75
CA PHE A 37 -6.42 23.89 3.98
C PHE A 37 -6.72 23.78 5.47
N ILE A 38 -5.74 23.39 6.30
CA ILE A 38 -5.88 23.29 7.76
C ILE A 38 -6.21 24.65 8.36
N GLN A 39 -5.45 25.70 8.03
CA GLN A 39 -5.68 27.07 8.49
C GLN A 39 -7.09 27.56 8.17
N LYS A 40 -7.53 27.34 6.92
CA LYS A 40 -8.86 27.75 6.47
C LYS A 40 -10.00 27.03 7.18
N ASN A 41 -9.76 25.79 7.64
CA ASN A 41 -10.78 24.95 8.24
C ASN A 41 -10.63 24.77 9.76
N GLN A 42 -9.73 25.48 10.42
CA GLN A 42 -9.37 25.31 11.83
C GLN A 42 -10.54 25.42 12.82
N HIS A 43 -11.65 26.08 12.42
CA HIS A 43 -12.82 26.28 13.28
C HIS A 43 -13.99 25.35 12.98
N ARG A 44 -13.77 24.30 12.17
CA ARG A 44 -14.80 23.31 11.81
C ARG A 44 -14.17 21.92 11.62
N PRO A 45 -14.94 20.84 11.76
CA PRO A 45 -14.44 19.50 11.43
C PRO A 45 -14.01 19.44 9.96
N PHE A 46 -12.90 18.73 9.70
CA PHE A 46 -12.40 18.50 8.35
C PHE A 46 -11.86 17.07 8.19
N PHE A 47 -11.81 16.63 6.95
CA PHE A 47 -11.08 15.46 6.52
C PHE A 47 -10.09 15.87 5.42
N LEU A 48 -8.80 15.61 5.65
CA LEU A 48 -7.73 15.86 4.68
C LEU A 48 -7.10 14.53 4.26
N PHE A 49 -7.16 14.22 2.98
CA PHE A 49 -6.41 13.13 2.38
C PHE A 49 -5.27 13.72 1.53
N LEU A 50 -4.05 13.67 2.08
CA LEU A 50 -2.85 14.16 1.42
C LEU A 50 -2.11 13.01 0.76
N SER A 51 -2.36 12.79 -0.52
CA SER A 51 -1.76 11.73 -1.31
C SER A 51 -0.49 12.25 -2.01
N HIS A 52 0.65 12.14 -1.34
CA HIS A 52 1.93 12.47 -1.92
C HIS A 52 2.32 11.51 -3.05
N ILE A 53 2.92 12.04 -4.12
CA ILE A 53 3.52 11.22 -5.20
C ILE A 53 4.85 10.63 -4.73
N THR A 54 5.54 11.32 -3.84
CA THR A 54 6.84 10.95 -3.27
C THR A 54 6.73 9.69 -2.38
N PRO A 55 7.66 8.72 -2.49
CA PRO A 55 8.89 8.69 -3.30
C PRO A 55 8.77 7.92 -4.62
N HIS A 56 7.63 7.95 -5.31
CA HIS A 56 7.41 7.26 -6.59
C HIS A 56 8.28 7.83 -7.73
N THR A 57 8.58 7.01 -8.73
CA THR A 57 9.24 7.46 -9.97
C THR A 57 8.37 8.44 -10.79
N PRO A 58 9.01 9.37 -11.56
CA PRO A 58 10.45 9.53 -11.75
C PRO A 58 11.17 10.04 -10.50
N LEU A 59 12.39 9.51 -10.24
CA LEU A 59 13.17 9.95 -9.08
C LEU A 59 13.68 11.37 -9.33
N GLN A 60 13.20 12.31 -8.53
CA GLN A 60 13.50 13.74 -8.65
C GLN A 60 13.68 14.37 -7.28
N THR A 61 14.65 15.24 -7.15
CA THR A 61 14.91 15.99 -5.91
C THR A 61 15.41 17.38 -6.23
N ILE A 62 15.40 18.26 -5.24
CA ILE A 62 15.99 19.60 -5.29
C ILE A 62 17.18 19.68 -4.32
N GLU A 63 18.00 20.69 -4.50
CA GLU A 63 19.24 20.88 -3.74
C GLU A 63 19.02 20.96 -2.22
N LYS A 64 17.93 21.58 -1.80
CA LYS A 64 17.48 21.66 -0.39
C LYS A 64 17.49 20.29 0.32
N TYR A 65 17.09 19.23 -0.39
CA TYR A 65 17.03 17.89 0.18
C TYR A 65 18.28 17.07 -0.15
N SER A 66 18.84 17.18 -1.37
CA SER A 66 19.96 16.35 -1.80
C SER A 66 21.26 16.62 -1.03
N ARG A 67 21.48 17.85 -0.55
CA ARG A 67 22.62 18.18 0.29
C ARG A 67 22.72 17.34 1.57
N ARG A 68 21.59 16.90 2.13
CA ARG A 68 21.57 16.05 3.35
C ARG A 68 22.20 14.67 3.13
N TYR A 69 22.30 14.22 1.87
CA TYR A 69 22.68 12.86 1.48
C TYR A 69 23.90 12.83 0.52
N GLU A 70 24.73 13.85 0.50
CA GLU A 70 25.95 13.90 -0.33
C GLU A 70 26.95 12.80 0.02
N HIS A 71 26.91 12.27 1.24
CA HIS A 71 27.70 11.13 1.69
C HIS A 71 27.36 9.81 1.01
N LEU A 72 26.18 9.69 0.39
CA LEU A 72 25.79 8.51 -0.39
C LEU A 72 26.42 8.59 -1.78
N SER A 73 27.26 7.62 -2.11
CA SER A 73 27.95 7.53 -3.42
C SER A 73 26.99 7.16 -4.55
N ASP A 74 26.03 6.28 -4.28
CA ASP A 74 25.03 5.91 -5.27
C ASP A 74 24.04 7.05 -5.53
N LYS A 75 23.94 7.48 -6.79
CA LYS A 75 23.10 8.61 -7.19
C LYS A 75 21.59 8.33 -6.98
N ARG A 76 21.13 7.10 -7.25
CA ARG A 76 19.72 6.72 -7.12
C ARG A 76 19.32 6.68 -5.65
N ALA A 77 20.17 6.04 -4.81
CA ALA A 77 19.98 6.02 -3.36
C ALA A 77 19.92 7.45 -2.78
N ARG A 78 20.82 8.33 -3.22
CA ARG A 78 20.85 9.74 -2.81
C ARG A 78 19.55 10.47 -3.16
N ILE A 79 19.08 10.35 -4.41
CA ILE A 79 17.83 10.99 -4.84
C ILE A 79 16.64 10.42 -4.06
N TYR A 80 16.58 9.10 -3.91
CA TYR A 80 15.48 8.45 -3.18
C TYR A 80 15.45 8.88 -1.71
N ALA A 81 16.59 8.87 -1.01
CA ALA A 81 16.68 9.34 0.36
C ALA A 81 16.26 10.82 0.50
N SER A 82 16.62 11.64 -0.48
CA SER A 82 16.22 13.06 -0.53
C SER A 82 14.70 13.21 -0.71
N MET A 83 14.08 12.37 -1.52
CA MET A 83 12.62 12.34 -1.67
C MET A 83 11.94 11.94 -0.36
N VAL A 84 12.43 10.89 0.31
CA VAL A 84 11.91 10.47 1.62
C VAL A 84 12.06 11.59 2.65
N ALA A 85 13.19 12.29 2.67
CA ALA A 85 13.38 13.46 3.56
C ALA A 85 12.40 14.61 3.27
N SER A 86 12.04 14.83 2.01
CA SER A 86 11.03 15.83 1.67
C SER A 86 9.64 15.45 2.18
N LEU A 87 9.32 14.15 2.18
CA LEU A 87 8.08 13.61 2.74
C LEU A 87 8.06 13.76 4.26
N ASP A 88 9.16 13.45 4.93
CA ASP A 88 9.33 13.61 6.37
C ASP A 88 9.17 15.08 6.80
N ASP A 89 9.84 16.00 6.10
CA ASP A 89 9.69 17.45 6.32
C ASP A 89 8.23 17.90 6.14
N SER A 90 7.50 17.32 5.15
CA SER A 90 6.08 17.60 4.93
C SER A 90 5.23 17.20 6.12
N VAL A 91 5.42 15.95 6.61
CA VAL A 91 4.72 15.47 7.81
C VAL A 91 5.02 16.37 9.01
N GLY A 92 6.31 16.70 9.23
CA GLY A 92 6.72 17.57 10.33
C GLY A 92 6.09 18.97 10.27
N ARG A 93 5.93 19.55 9.08
CA ARG A 93 5.26 20.85 8.89
C ARG A 93 3.77 20.79 9.21
N ILE A 94 3.09 19.73 8.79
CA ILE A 94 1.66 19.53 9.06
C ILE A 94 1.42 19.34 10.56
N VAL A 95 2.22 18.51 11.22
CA VAL A 95 2.13 18.29 12.67
C VAL A 95 2.32 19.61 13.42
N LYS A 96 3.38 20.36 13.09
CA LYS A 96 3.64 21.68 13.71
C LYS A 96 2.52 22.68 13.49
N GLU A 97 1.89 22.66 12.32
CA GLU A 97 0.75 23.54 12.04
C GLU A 97 -0.44 23.20 12.92
N LEU A 98 -0.78 21.91 13.04
CA LEU A 98 -1.85 21.44 13.94
C LEU A 98 -1.57 21.81 15.40
N GLU A 99 -0.32 21.67 15.86
CA GLU A 99 0.12 22.08 17.20
C GLU A 99 -0.05 23.58 17.41
N SER A 100 0.41 24.40 16.45
CA SER A 100 0.36 25.87 16.54
C SER A 100 -1.05 26.42 16.59
N LEU A 101 -2.01 25.71 15.99
CA LEU A 101 -3.43 26.05 15.98
C LEU A 101 -4.21 25.42 17.13
N GLY A 102 -3.58 24.63 18.01
CA GLY A 102 -4.21 23.94 19.13
C GLY A 102 -5.16 22.81 18.70
N LEU A 103 -4.91 22.22 17.53
CA LEU A 103 -5.77 21.18 16.95
C LEU A 103 -5.31 19.74 17.23
N SER A 104 -4.09 19.53 17.76
CA SER A 104 -3.47 18.20 17.93
C SER A 104 -4.31 17.25 18.77
N GLU A 105 -4.93 17.72 19.85
CA GLU A 105 -5.75 16.89 20.75
C GLU A 105 -7.06 16.40 20.12
N ASN A 106 -7.51 17.08 19.07
CA ASN A 106 -8.77 16.75 18.36
C ASN A 106 -8.53 16.36 16.89
N THR A 107 -7.36 15.88 16.56
CA THR A 107 -7.04 15.44 15.19
C THR A 107 -6.41 14.05 15.20
N LEU A 108 -7.06 13.09 14.54
CA LEU A 108 -6.45 11.81 14.21
C LEU A 108 -5.56 11.98 12.98
N ILE A 109 -4.27 11.75 13.15
CA ILE A 109 -3.28 11.73 12.06
C ILE A 109 -2.96 10.29 11.72
N VAL A 110 -3.05 9.93 10.45
CA VAL A 110 -2.64 8.61 9.95
C VAL A 110 -1.63 8.77 8.83
N PHE A 111 -0.48 8.12 8.97
CA PHE A 111 0.53 7.98 7.93
C PHE A 111 0.59 6.53 7.45
N ALA A 112 0.49 6.32 6.14
CA ALA A 112 0.58 4.99 5.54
C ALA A 112 1.25 5.05 4.16
N SER A 113 1.90 3.95 3.76
CA SER A 113 2.27 3.72 2.36
C SER A 113 1.13 2.98 1.63
N ASP A 114 1.10 3.07 0.32
CA ASP A 114 0.13 2.34 -0.53
C ASP A 114 0.57 0.89 -0.81
N ASN A 115 1.89 0.63 -0.82
CA ASN A 115 2.50 -0.68 -1.07
C ASN A 115 3.94 -0.73 -0.55
N GLY A 116 4.53 -1.90 -0.57
CA GLY A 116 5.95 -2.08 -0.28
C GLY A 116 6.84 -1.34 -1.28
N CYS A 117 8.10 -1.14 -0.91
CA CYS A 117 9.08 -0.46 -1.73
C CYS A 117 9.23 -1.11 -3.12
N ALA A 118 9.53 -0.29 -4.11
CA ALA A 118 9.73 -0.72 -5.50
C ALA A 118 11.14 -1.32 -5.70
N GLY A 119 11.40 -2.53 -5.17
CA GLY A 119 12.71 -3.19 -5.20
C GLY A 119 13.32 -3.40 -6.59
N TYR A 120 12.54 -3.23 -7.65
CA TYR A 120 13.05 -3.20 -9.03
C TYR A 120 13.81 -1.90 -9.39
N ILE A 121 13.83 -0.91 -8.50
CA ILE A 121 14.66 0.30 -8.64
C ILE A 121 15.91 0.07 -7.80
N GLU A 122 16.94 -0.51 -8.44
CA GLU A 122 18.18 -0.85 -7.80
C GLU A 122 18.79 0.30 -6.99
N GLY A 123 19.24 0.04 -5.78
CA GLY A 123 19.85 1.02 -4.87
C GLY A 123 18.89 2.03 -4.24
N ALA A 124 17.59 2.04 -4.61
CA ALA A 124 16.67 3.03 -4.08
C ALA A 124 16.16 2.69 -2.67
N CYS A 125 15.61 1.49 -2.48
CA CYS A 125 15.00 1.10 -1.22
C CYS A 125 15.09 -0.41 -0.98
N SER A 126 14.78 -0.85 0.24
CA SER A 126 14.77 -2.26 0.63
C SER A 126 13.55 -2.57 1.49
N ASN A 127 12.94 -3.74 1.30
CA ASN A 127 11.90 -4.27 2.19
C ASN A 127 12.48 -5.28 3.21
N ALA A 128 13.81 -5.47 3.24
CA ALA A 128 14.43 -6.41 4.17
C ALA A 128 13.95 -6.18 5.61
N PRO A 129 13.71 -7.24 6.40
CA PRO A 129 14.01 -8.64 6.10
C PRO A 129 12.93 -9.37 5.27
N TYR A 130 11.88 -8.69 4.83
CA TYR A 130 10.74 -9.28 4.13
C TYR A 130 11.04 -9.56 2.66
N SER A 131 10.58 -10.71 2.16
CA SER A 131 10.68 -11.08 0.75
C SER A 131 9.72 -10.30 -0.13
N GLY A 132 10.09 -10.15 -1.40
CA GLY A 132 9.28 -9.46 -2.40
C GLY A 132 9.32 -7.94 -2.29
N PHE A 133 8.58 -7.30 -3.16
CA PHE A 133 8.47 -5.84 -3.26
C PHE A 133 7.14 -5.48 -3.92
N LYS A 134 6.89 -4.22 -4.17
CA LYS A 134 5.70 -3.74 -4.91
C LYS A 134 5.32 -4.72 -6.04
N ARG A 135 4.05 -5.12 -6.15
CA ARG A 135 3.43 -6.11 -7.03
C ARG A 135 3.42 -7.55 -6.51
N TYR A 136 4.24 -7.89 -5.51
CA TYR A 136 4.22 -9.22 -4.90
C TYR A 136 3.20 -9.28 -3.77
N HIS A 137 2.63 -10.47 -3.54
CA HIS A 137 1.82 -10.74 -2.35
C HIS A 137 2.65 -11.18 -1.14
N GLN A 138 3.97 -11.29 -1.29
CA GLN A 138 4.89 -11.50 -0.18
C GLN A 138 4.90 -10.29 0.77
N GLU A 139 5.34 -10.50 2.01
CA GLU A 139 5.31 -9.45 3.05
C GLU A 139 5.98 -8.15 2.59
N GLY A 140 7.12 -8.23 1.87
CA GLY A 140 7.79 -7.04 1.34
C GLY A 140 6.97 -6.24 0.31
N GLY A 141 5.92 -6.84 -0.27
CA GLY A 141 5.03 -6.15 -1.20
C GLY A 141 3.78 -5.56 -0.55
N ILE A 142 3.29 -6.18 0.53
CA ILE A 142 1.98 -5.84 1.14
C ILE A 142 2.08 -5.34 2.58
N ARG A 143 3.17 -5.61 3.30
CA ARG A 143 3.38 -5.11 4.65
C ARG A 143 3.96 -3.71 4.60
N ILE A 144 3.14 -2.72 4.89
CA ILE A 144 3.45 -1.30 4.78
C ILE A 144 3.63 -0.65 6.13
N PRO A 145 4.37 0.48 6.23
CA PRO A 145 4.32 1.36 7.39
C PRO A 145 2.89 1.87 7.58
N LEU A 146 2.40 1.79 8.83
CA LEU A 146 1.15 2.40 9.26
C LEU A 146 1.37 3.01 10.64
N ILE A 147 1.17 4.31 10.77
CA ILE A 147 1.30 5.05 12.02
C ILE A 147 0.00 5.80 12.27
N MET A 148 -0.53 5.69 13.48
CA MET A 148 -1.70 6.43 13.93
C MET A 148 -1.31 7.27 15.15
N SER A 149 -1.69 8.54 15.15
CA SER A 149 -1.46 9.46 16.24
C SER A 149 -2.72 10.29 16.52
N TRP A 150 -3.13 10.32 17.78
CA TRP A 150 -4.21 11.18 18.26
C TRP A 150 -3.92 11.51 19.72
N ASP A 151 -3.49 12.72 19.95
CA ASP A 151 -3.04 13.16 21.25
C ASP A 151 -4.14 13.02 22.31
N ASN A 152 -3.76 12.48 23.49
CA ASN A 152 -4.65 12.22 24.61
C ASN A 152 -5.80 11.21 24.36
N PHE A 153 -5.93 10.67 23.13
CA PHE A 153 -6.97 9.71 22.80
C PHE A 153 -6.44 8.30 22.50
N LEU A 154 -5.32 8.20 21.78
CA LEU A 154 -4.63 6.93 21.53
C LEU A 154 -3.39 6.78 22.41
N PRO A 155 -3.01 5.53 22.80
CA PRO A 155 -1.78 5.27 23.55
C PRO A 155 -0.55 5.72 22.76
N ARG A 156 0.42 6.30 23.47
CA ARG A 156 1.68 6.75 22.86
C ARG A 156 2.76 5.68 22.92
N GLY A 157 3.63 5.62 21.91
CA GLY A 157 4.83 4.79 21.90
C GLY A 157 4.57 3.28 21.86
N GLN A 158 3.37 2.86 21.47
CA GLN A 158 2.98 1.46 21.38
C GLN A 158 3.11 0.92 19.95
N THR A 159 3.28 -0.39 19.84
CA THR A 159 3.22 -1.12 18.57
C THR A 159 2.09 -2.14 18.64
N TYR A 160 1.05 -1.92 17.84
CA TYR A 160 0.00 -2.89 17.64
C TYR A 160 0.48 -4.00 16.70
N LYS A 161 0.40 -5.27 17.13
CA LYS A 161 1.06 -6.40 16.45
C LYS A 161 0.11 -7.26 15.61
N GLN A 162 -1.21 -7.13 15.79
CA GLN A 162 -2.15 -7.91 15.00
C GLN A 162 -2.26 -7.37 13.57
N PRO A 163 -2.47 -8.24 12.57
CA PRO A 163 -2.64 -7.82 11.19
C PRO A 163 -3.86 -6.92 11.02
N VAL A 164 -3.64 -5.81 10.33
CA VAL A 164 -4.67 -4.85 9.91
C VAL A 164 -4.52 -4.60 8.41
N ILE A 165 -5.52 -4.00 7.79
CA ILE A 165 -5.49 -3.69 6.36
C ILE A 165 -5.92 -2.25 6.11
N THR A 166 -5.46 -1.64 5.02
CA THR A 166 -5.78 -0.24 4.70
C THR A 166 -7.27 0.05 4.55
N LEU A 167 -8.09 -0.95 4.24
CA LEU A 167 -9.55 -0.84 4.24
C LEU A 167 -10.09 -0.39 5.60
N ASP A 168 -9.44 -0.77 6.71
CA ASP A 168 -9.84 -0.43 8.08
C ASP A 168 -9.79 1.06 8.37
N LEU A 169 -9.01 1.81 7.59
CA LEU A 169 -8.94 3.26 7.72
C LEU A 169 -10.30 3.92 7.47
N TYR A 170 -11.12 3.36 6.58
CA TYR A 170 -12.45 3.90 6.34
C TYR A 170 -13.32 3.86 7.60
N SER A 171 -13.53 2.68 8.19
CA SER A 171 -14.33 2.55 9.43
C SER A 171 -13.73 3.30 10.60
N THR A 172 -12.39 3.37 10.66
CA THR A 172 -11.68 4.12 11.68
C THR A 172 -11.94 5.63 11.56
N PHE A 173 -11.90 6.19 10.36
CA PHE A 173 -12.19 7.61 10.13
C PHE A 173 -13.66 7.96 10.35
N VAL A 174 -14.57 7.08 9.95
CA VAL A 174 -16.01 7.26 10.19
C VAL A 174 -16.31 7.26 11.69
N ALA A 175 -15.68 6.35 12.44
CA ALA A 175 -15.82 6.31 13.92
C ALA A 175 -15.18 7.55 14.58
N ALA A 176 -14.00 7.98 14.13
CA ALA A 176 -13.35 9.21 14.62
C ALA A 176 -14.22 10.46 14.36
N ALA A 177 -15.01 10.47 13.28
CA ALA A 177 -15.99 11.53 12.99
C ALA A 177 -17.31 11.40 13.79
N GLY A 178 -17.40 10.46 14.71
CA GLY A 178 -18.59 10.29 15.58
C GLY A 178 -19.75 9.51 14.94
N HIS A 179 -19.52 8.78 13.85
CA HIS A 179 -20.53 7.96 13.19
C HIS A 179 -20.37 6.46 13.45
N ALA A 180 -21.47 5.72 13.49
CA ALA A 180 -21.47 4.28 13.78
C ALA A 180 -20.88 3.40 12.68
N GLY A 181 -20.66 3.96 11.46
CA GLY A 181 -20.18 3.19 10.31
C GLY A 181 -21.24 2.30 9.68
N PHE A 182 -20.80 1.42 8.78
CA PHE A 182 -21.65 0.46 8.07
C PHE A 182 -21.25 -0.98 8.46
N SER A 183 -22.22 -1.81 8.82
CA SER A 183 -21.99 -3.20 9.24
C SER A 183 -21.73 -4.19 8.09
N THR A 184 -21.87 -3.75 6.84
CA THR A 184 -21.83 -4.61 5.63
C THR A 184 -20.58 -4.41 4.78
N ILE A 185 -19.49 -3.91 5.36
CA ILE A 185 -18.22 -3.64 4.65
C ILE A 185 -17.08 -4.45 5.27
N ASP A 186 -16.03 -4.70 4.47
CA ASP A 186 -14.84 -5.47 4.88
C ASP A 186 -13.88 -4.71 5.80
N SER A 187 -14.28 -3.56 6.32
CA SER A 187 -13.48 -2.62 7.10
C SER A 187 -13.87 -2.69 8.58
N VAL A 188 -12.88 -2.60 9.45
CA VAL A 188 -13.05 -2.60 10.91
C VAL A 188 -12.52 -1.29 11.51
N ASN A 189 -13.23 -0.73 12.50
CA ASN A 189 -12.71 0.39 13.27
C ASN A 189 -11.56 -0.07 14.17
N LEU A 190 -10.35 0.44 13.93
CA LEU A 190 -9.14 0.06 14.65
C LEU A 190 -9.00 0.68 16.04
N ILE A 191 -9.73 1.75 16.35
CA ILE A 191 -9.58 2.49 17.61
C ILE A 191 -9.69 1.59 18.85
N PRO A 192 -10.74 0.76 19.03
CA PRO A 192 -10.85 -0.09 20.21
C PRO A 192 -9.73 -1.12 20.35
N PHE A 193 -9.21 -1.60 19.22
CA PHE A 193 -8.11 -2.57 19.19
C PHE A 193 -6.78 -1.93 19.57
N VAL A 194 -6.48 -0.75 19.03
CA VAL A 194 -5.25 0.01 19.33
C VAL A 194 -5.26 0.48 20.80
N LYS A 195 -6.43 0.76 21.37
CA LYS A 195 -6.60 1.11 22.78
C LYS A 195 -6.62 -0.11 23.72
N GLU A 196 -6.48 -1.32 23.17
CA GLU A 196 -6.54 -2.58 23.93
C GLU A 196 -7.88 -2.79 24.67
N GLU A 197 -8.95 -2.14 24.22
CA GLU A 197 -10.32 -2.34 24.71
C GLU A 197 -10.90 -3.67 24.17
N VAL A 198 -10.34 -4.17 23.07
CA VAL A 198 -10.66 -5.44 22.41
C VAL A 198 -9.40 -6.26 22.22
N ASN A 199 -9.34 -7.44 22.82
CA ASN A 199 -8.14 -8.31 22.81
C ASN A 199 -8.09 -9.32 21.64
N SER A 200 -9.14 -9.41 20.81
CA SER A 200 -9.14 -10.27 19.63
C SER A 200 -8.43 -9.60 18.44
N SER A 201 -8.06 -10.41 17.43
CA SER A 201 -7.63 -9.85 16.14
C SER A 201 -8.80 -9.13 15.46
N PRO A 202 -8.58 -7.99 14.79
CA PRO A 202 -9.61 -7.32 13.98
C PRO A 202 -10.17 -8.21 12.88
N HIS A 203 -9.32 -9.06 12.31
CA HIS A 203 -9.67 -9.95 11.21
C HIS A 203 -9.26 -11.40 11.50
N LYS A 204 -10.15 -12.33 11.17
CA LYS A 204 -9.81 -13.75 11.16
C LYS A 204 -8.92 -14.10 9.97
N TYR A 205 -9.22 -13.50 8.81
CA TYR A 205 -8.43 -13.63 7.58
C TYR A 205 -8.30 -12.29 6.87
N LEU A 206 -7.17 -12.12 6.16
CA LEU A 206 -6.95 -11.03 5.22
C LEU A 206 -6.69 -11.62 3.83
N TYR A 207 -7.16 -10.92 2.79
CA TYR A 207 -7.17 -11.41 1.42
C TYR A 207 -6.57 -10.39 0.47
N TRP A 208 -5.80 -10.88 -0.51
CA TRP A 208 -5.28 -10.08 -1.62
C TRP A 208 -5.49 -10.84 -2.92
N ARG A 209 -5.89 -10.13 -3.96
CA ARG A 209 -6.04 -10.67 -5.30
C ARG A 209 -5.64 -9.64 -6.34
N SER A 210 -4.77 -10.05 -7.27
CA SER A 210 -4.40 -9.25 -8.45
C SER A 210 -4.45 -10.14 -9.69
N GLY A 211 -5.60 -10.15 -10.37
CA GLY A 211 -5.86 -11.13 -11.44
C GLY A 211 -5.92 -12.57 -10.91
N PRO A 212 -5.24 -13.53 -11.57
CA PRO A 212 -5.13 -14.92 -11.10
C PRO A 212 -4.36 -15.12 -9.80
N PRO A 213 -3.21 -14.46 -9.56
CA PRO A 213 -2.48 -14.55 -8.30
C PRO A 213 -3.28 -14.06 -7.10
N TYR A 214 -3.14 -14.75 -5.98
CA TYR A 214 -3.76 -14.35 -4.73
C TYR A 214 -2.97 -14.72 -3.49
N ALA A 215 -3.30 -14.08 -2.38
CA ALA A 215 -2.87 -14.46 -1.05
C ALA A 215 -4.05 -14.43 -0.07
N ILE A 216 -3.98 -15.30 0.92
CA ILE A 216 -4.80 -15.27 2.13
C ILE A 216 -3.90 -15.49 3.34
N ARG A 217 -4.14 -14.77 4.42
CA ARG A 217 -3.47 -15.03 5.69
C ARG A 217 -4.45 -15.02 6.85
N ASP A 218 -4.16 -15.84 7.85
CA ASP A 218 -4.64 -15.65 9.21
C ASP A 218 -3.53 -14.99 10.08
N GLU A 219 -3.63 -15.08 11.39
CA GLU A 219 -2.61 -14.52 12.30
C GLU A 219 -1.23 -15.17 12.15
N ARG A 220 -1.18 -16.47 11.78
CA ARG A 220 0.04 -17.26 11.71
C ARG A 220 0.45 -17.66 10.31
N TRP A 221 -0.50 -18.15 9.53
CA TRP A 221 -0.24 -18.78 8.24
C TRP A 221 -0.58 -17.84 7.09
N LYS A 222 0.24 -17.88 6.04
CA LYS A 222 -0.02 -17.20 4.79
C LYS A 222 0.11 -18.17 3.62
N LEU A 223 -0.96 -18.29 2.85
CA LEU A 223 -1.01 -19.05 1.61
C LEU A 223 -0.99 -18.09 0.43
N MET A 224 -0.15 -18.39 -0.54
CA MET A 224 -0.13 -17.68 -1.84
C MET A 224 -0.23 -18.68 -2.98
N ARG A 225 -0.88 -18.26 -4.06
CA ARG A 225 -0.89 -18.99 -5.33
C ARG A 225 -0.54 -18.07 -6.49
N TYR A 226 0.40 -18.53 -7.30
CA TYR A 226 0.82 -17.87 -8.52
C TYR A 226 0.67 -18.81 -9.70
N SER A 227 0.40 -18.26 -10.91
CA SER A 227 0.49 -19.02 -12.15
C SER A 227 1.97 -19.21 -12.51
N VAL A 228 2.35 -20.44 -12.83
CA VAL A 228 3.63 -20.70 -13.48
C VAL A 228 3.60 -20.01 -14.85
N ALA A 229 4.63 -19.25 -15.14
CA ALA A 229 4.66 -18.49 -16.39
C ALA A 229 4.96 -19.42 -17.56
N PRO A 230 4.12 -19.47 -18.58
CA PRO A 230 4.45 -20.13 -19.84
C PRO A 230 5.37 -19.27 -20.73
N TYR A 231 5.91 -18.20 -20.16
CA TYR A 231 6.70 -17.17 -20.82
C TYR A 231 8.13 -17.17 -20.28
N THR A 232 9.06 -16.64 -21.07
CA THR A 232 10.46 -16.45 -20.70
C THR A 232 10.83 -14.97 -20.72
N ALA A 233 12.02 -14.62 -20.26
CA ALA A 233 12.53 -13.25 -20.35
C ALA A 233 12.54 -12.69 -21.77
N ARG A 234 12.57 -13.54 -22.80
CA ARG A 234 12.53 -13.13 -24.22
C ARG A 234 11.15 -12.60 -24.64
N ASP A 235 10.11 -12.96 -23.92
CA ASP A 235 8.73 -12.53 -24.21
C ASP A 235 8.42 -11.16 -23.60
N LEU A 236 9.32 -10.62 -22.80
CA LEU A 236 9.18 -9.29 -22.20
C LEU A 236 9.47 -8.20 -23.24
N GLY A 237 8.62 -7.19 -23.30
CA GLY A 237 8.87 -5.97 -24.04
C GLY A 237 9.99 -5.12 -23.43
N ASN A 238 10.37 -4.04 -24.10
CA ASN A 238 11.42 -3.12 -23.64
C ASN A 238 11.13 -2.46 -22.29
N ASP A 239 9.86 -2.46 -21.87
CA ASP A 239 9.40 -1.94 -20.59
C ASP A 239 9.37 -3.01 -19.47
N GLY A 240 9.89 -4.22 -19.75
CA GLY A 240 9.92 -5.33 -18.82
C GLY A 240 8.54 -5.96 -18.57
N ARG A 241 7.60 -5.82 -19.50
CA ARG A 241 6.24 -6.34 -19.35
C ARG A 241 5.88 -7.31 -20.47
N LEU A 242 5.00 -8.25 -20.12
CA LEU A 242 4.36 -9.13 -21.11
C LEU A 242 3.23 -8.37 -21.83
N THR A 243 3.08 -8.65 -23.13
CA THR A 243 1.93 -8.13 -23.90
C THR A 243 0.67 -8.89 -23.50
N PRO A 244 -0.40 -8.20 -23.04
CA PRO A 244 -1.63 -8.88 -22.69
C PRO A 244 -2.34 -9.46 -23.93
N PRO A 245 -3.06 -10.57 -23.78
CA PRO A 245 -3.95 -11.07 -24.82
C PRO A 245 -5.10 -10.09 -25.07
N LYS A 246 -5.78 -10.23 -26.21
CA LYS A 246 -6.98 -9.42 -26.50
C LYS A 246 -8.02 -9.62 -25.38
N GLY A 247 -8.41 -8.52 -24.74
CA GLY A 247 -9.33 -8.54 -23.59
C GLY A 247 -8.64 -8.54 -22.23
N GLY A 248 -7.29 -8.46 -22.18
CA GLY A 248 -6.49 -8.43 -20.94
C GLY A 248 -6.20 -9.83 -20.37
N TRP A 249 -5.58 -9.85 -19.19
CA TRP A 249 -5.25 -11.09 -18.48
C TRP A 249 -6.50 -11.68 -17.80
N PRO A 250 -6.65 -13.02 -17.79
CA PRO A 250 -7.81 -13.64 -17.13
C PRO A 250 -7.79 -13.38 -15.62
N HIS A 251 -8.97 -13.37 -15.01
CA HIS A 251 -9.13 -13.22 -13.56
C HIS A 251 -9.09 -14.54 -12.79
N GLU A 252 -8.98 -15.67 -13.51
CA GLU A 252 -8.92 -17.01 -12.94
C GLU A 252 -7.60 -17.68 -13.32
N LEU A 253 -7.08 -18.52 -12.43
CA LEU A 253 -5.89 -19.32 -12.69
C LEU A 253 -6.24 -20.43 -13.69
N SER A 254 -5.83 -20.29 -14.95
CA SER A 254 -6.06 -21.25 -16.02
C SER A 254 -4.84 -22.12 -16.34
N SER A 255 -3.65 -21.74 -15.84
CA SER A 255 -2.39 -22.45 -16.07
C SER A 255 -1.93 -23.21 -14.84
N GLU A 256 -0.85 -23.97 -14.96
CA GLU A 256 -0.13 -24.55 -13.85
C GLU A 256 0.19 -23.49 -12.81
N LYS A 257 0.13 -23.85 -11.53
CA LYS A 257 0.31 -22.93 -10.41
C LYS A 257 1.21 -23.53 -9.36
N ILE A 258 1.99 -22.67 -8.73
CA ILE A 258 2.69 -23.00 -7.48
C ILE A 258 1.84 -22.59 -6.29
N THR A 259 1.96 -23.38 -5.23
CA THR A 259 1.35 -23.12 -3.93
C THR A 259 2.45 -22.89 -2.91
N LEU A 260 2.39 -21.77 -2.21
CA LEU A 260 3.36 -21.35 -1.22
C LEU A 260 2.66 -21.16 0.12
N LEU A 261 3.16 -21.80 1.17
CA LEU A 261 2.63 -21.67 2.53
C LEU A 261 3.75 -21.29 3.49
N TYR A 262 3.56 -20.24 4.27
CA TYR A 262 4.56 -19.76 5.23
C TYR A 262 3.95 -19.62 6.62
N ASP A 263 4.73 -19.98 7.66
CA ASP A 263 4.46 -19.68 9.05
C ASP A 263 5.05 -18.31 9.40
N LEU A 264 4.29 -17.25 9.30
CA LEU A 264 4.78 -15.88 9.51
C LEU A 264 5.23 -15.58 10.94
N LYS A 265 4.90 -16.43 11.92
CA LYS A 265 5.44 -16.30 13.30
C LYS A 265 6.87 -16.80 13.39
N ALA A 266 7.20 -17.88 12.69
CA ALA A 266 8.53 -18.49 12.68
C ALA A 266 9.40 -17.94 11.54
N ASP A 267 8.81 -17.64 10.39
CA ASP A 267 9.47 -17.21 9.16
C ASP A 267 8.76 -15.99 8.56
N PRO A 268 8.89 -14.81 9.17
CA PRO A 268 8.29 -13.59 8.64
C PRO A 268 8.91 -13.12 7.32
N SER A 269 10.04 -13.70 6.94
CA SER A 269 10.76 -13.42 5.69
C SER A 269 10.34 -14.33 4.54
N GLU A 270 9.46 -15.31 4.78
CA GLU A 270 8.89 -16.20 3.75
C GLU A 270 9.95 -16.96 2.95
N GLN A 271 10.93 -17.57 3.66
CA GLN A 271 12.05 -18.30 3.06
C GLN A 271 11.78 -19.81 2.93
N ASN A 272 10.89 -20.37 3.75
CA ASN A 272 10.68 -21.82 3.85
C ASN A 272 9.24 -22.15 3.48
N ASN A 273 9.03 -22.62 2.25
CA ASN A 273 7.73 -23.09 1.79
C ASN A 273 7.32 -24.38 2.50
N LEU A 274 6.21 -24.34 3.21
CA LEU A 274 5.68 -25.45 4.01
C LEU A 274 4.44 -26.11 3.38
N ALA A 275 4.13 -25.82 2.12
CA ALA A 275 2.89 -26.30 1.48
C ALA A 275 2.78 -27.83 1.48
N ASP A 276 3.86 -28.54 1.17
CA ASP A 276 3.89 -30.00 1.11
C ASP A 276 3.82 -30.65 2.50
N SER A 277 4.35 -30.00 3.52
CA SER A 277 4.39 -30.53 4.90
C SER A 277 3.11 -30.22 5.70
N HIS A 278 2.27 -29.28 5.24
CA HIS A 278 1.03 -28.85 5.92
C HIS A 278 -0.17 -28.80 4.97
N PRO A 279 -0.51 -29.91 4.28
CA PRO A 279 -1.59 -29.94 3.28
C PRO A 279 -2.97 -29.61 3.88
N GLU A 280 -3.19 -29.88 5.16
CA GLU A 280 -4.41 -29.52 5.88
C GLU A 280 -4.57 -28.00 6.01
N VAL A 281 -3.47 -27.26 6.26
CA VAL A 281 -3.49 -25.78 6.32
C VAL A 281 -3.74 -25.21 4.93
N VAL A 282 -3.06 -25.75 3.91
CA VAL A 282 -3.29 -25.37 2.50
C VAL A 282 -4.76 -25.54 2.14
N LYS A 283 -5.35 -26.71 2.44
CA LYS A 283 -6.75 -26.99 2.16
C LYS A 283 -7.68 -25.99 2.87
N ARG A 284 -7.47 -25.78 4.16
CA ARG A 284 -8.27 -24.83 4.97
C ARG A 284 -8.24 -23.43 4.38
N LEU A 285 -7.05 -22.87 4.14
CA LEU A 285 -6.90 -21.51 3.63
C LEU A 285 -7.41 -21.38 2.19
N THR A 286 -7.26 -22.42 1.36
CA THR A 286 -7.83 -22.43 0.00
C THR A 286 -9.36 -22.38 0.05
N THR A 287 -10.00 -23.18 0.90
CA THR A 287 -11.46 -23.18 1.05
C THR A 287 -11.98 -21.82 1.53
N GLU A 288 -11.31 -21.21 2.50
CA GLU A 288 -11.68 -19.86 3.00
C GLU A 288 -11.52 -18.80 1.90
N TYR A 289 -10.43 -18.84 1.13
CA TYR A 289 -10.24 -17.96 -0.01
C TYR A 289 -11.32 -18.13 -1.07
N GLU A 290 -11.64 -19.37 -1.46
CA GLU A 290 -12.65 -19.66 -2.48
C GLU A 290 -14.04 -19.19 -2.02
N THR A 291 -14.36 -19.37 -0.74
CA THR A 291 -15.61 -18.86 -0.15
C THR A 291 -15.70 -17.34 -0.25
N TRP A 292 -14.66 -16.64 0.17
CA TRP A 292 -14.58 -15.18 0.04
C TRP A 292 -14.64 -14.73 -1.43
N ALA A 293 -13.85 -15.36 -2.32
CA ALA A 293 -13.79 -14.98 -3.72
C ALA A 293 -15.13 -15.16 -4.44
N SER A 294 -15.92 -16.19 -4.06
CA SER A 294 -17.25 -16.44 -4.62
C SER A 294 -18.29 -15.38 -4.26
N SER A 295 -18.07 -14.63 -3.16
CA SER A 295 -18.95 -13.54 -2.73
C SER A 295 -18.67 -12.21 -3.43
N LEU A 296 -17.53 -12.10 -4.13
CA LEU A 296 -17.12 -10.86 -4.78
C LEU A 296 -17.87 -10.63 -6.10
N ALA A 297 -18.10 -9.37 -6.41
CA ALA A 297 -18.51 -8.96 -7.74
C ALA A 297 -17.44 -9.33 -8.79
N LYS A 298 -17.89 -9.65 -10.00
CA LYS A 298 -16.94 -9.89 -11.10
C LYS A 298 -16.15 -8.60 -11.37
N PRO A 299 -14.80 -8.69 -11.55
CA PRO A 299 -14.00 -7.55 -11.94
C PRO A 299 -14.53 -6.92 -13.24
N MET A 300 -14.77 -5.61 -13.21
CA MET A 300 -15.27 -4.86 -14.39
C MET A 300 -14.17 -4.57 -15.39
N ILE A 301 -12.93 -4.42 -14.90
CA ILE A 301 -11.76 -4.08 -15.73
C ILE A 301 -10.78 -5.24 -15.66
N PRO A 302 -10.41 -5.85 -16.79
CA PRO A 302 -9.41 -6.89 -16.82
C PRO A 302 -8.03 -6.31 -16.46
N ALA A 303 -7.19 -7.12 -15.82
CA ALA A 303 -5.80 -6.77 -15.61
C ALA A 303 -5.08 -6.67 -16.97
N ILE A 304 -4.35 -5.58 -17.19
CA ILE A 304 -3.70 -5.29 -18.48
C ILE A 304 -2.18 -5.27 -18.39
N ARG A 305 -1.61 -5.40 -17.19
CA ARG A 305 -0.17 -5.37 -16.97
C ARG A 305 0.29 -6.67 -16.34
N SER A 306 1.41 -7.17 -16.82
CA SER A 306 2.02 -8.38 -16.31
C SER A 306 3.53 -8.35 -16.51
N THR A 307 4.26 -9.02 -15.63
CA THR A 307 5.71 -9.25 -15.73
C THR A 307 6.06 -10.63 -15.17
N LEU A 308 7.31 -11.03 -15.30
CA LEU A 308 7.84 -12.26 -14.75
C LEU A 308 8.57 -12.00 -13.44
N ALA A 309 8.55 -12.97 -12.56
CA ALA A 309 9.28 -12.98 -11.31
C ALA A 309 9.75 -14.39 -11.00
N ASP A 310 10.85 -14.54 -10.30
CA ASP A 310 11.25 -15.80 -9.69
C ASP A 310 10.79 -15.82 -8.24
N ILE A 311 10.05 -16.85 -7.85
CA ILE A 311 9.60 -17.07 -6.47
C ILE A 311 9.81 -18.56 -6.17
N ASP A 312 10.60 -18.84 -5.14
CA ASP A 312 10.94 -20.20 -4.72
C ASP A 312 11.48 -21.07 -5.87
N GLY A 313 12.39 -20.49 -6.68
CA GLY A 313 13.01 -21.15 -7.84
C GLY A 313 12.08 -21.40 -9.03
N THR A 314 10.88 -20.85 -9.01
CA THR A 314 9.90 -20.98 -10.09
C THR A 314 9.61 -19.63 -10.73
N THR A 315 9.70 -19.57 -12.06
CA THR A 315 9.28 -18.37 -12.79
C THR A 315 7.76 -18.28 -12.82
N VAL A 316 7.23 -17.25 -12.22
CA VAL A 316 5.78 -17.00 -12.11
C VAL A 316 5.40 -15.72 -12.85
N GLN A 317 4.12 -15.63 -13.21
CA GLN A 317 3.54 -14.44 -13.80
C GLN A 317 2.91 -13.56 -12.70
N LEU A 318 3.41 -12.35 -12.55
CA LEU A 318 2.78 -11.30 -11.75
C LEU A 318 1.85 -10.50 -12.64
N ILE A 319 0.60 -10.33 -12.21
CA ILE A 319 -0.45 -9.58 -12.91
C ILE A 319 -0.89 -8.41 -12.04
N PHE A 320 -1.03 -7.20 -12.62
CA PHE A 320 -1.36 -5.98 -11.89
C PHE A 320 -1.97 -4.89 -12.78
#